data_dbc839e95b712909bfe57620b95e59ba
#
_entry.id   dbc839e95b712909bfe57620b95e59ba
#
_cell.length_a   1.000
_cell.length_b   1.000
_cell.length_c   1.000
_cell.angle_alpha   90.00
_cell.angle_beta   90.00
_cell.angle_gamma   90.00
#
_symmetry.space_group_name_H-M   'P 1'
#
loop_
_entity.id
_entity.type
_entity.pdbx_description
1 polymer ?
#
loop_
_entity_poly.entity_id
_entity_poly.type
_entity_poly.pdbx_seq_one_letter_code
_entity_poly.pdbx_strand_id
1 'polypeptide(L)'
;MRLENVVAAVTFLGAASGAAIVKKEAAANKLLLKTDQLAAQALANLGQYVQANGSFSNSYLSPEHNDQGNFLSWHRYFTWSYEQALRNECGYTGTQPYWNWPQYAEDPRKSPIFDGSDTSMSGDGVYQEHSPVYVPAAATPYITVPPADGGGCVASGPFKNFTTRLGPVSPAYTNLTTNPRADGLGLNPRCLRRDINPWVSSRFTNDLNTSSLIETYDDVADFQTVMQGDFPSGKMGTHTGGHMSVNGDPGGDLFASPGDPIFYLHHSMIDRVWWTWQNQDVAARTYAVGGTHTLNNSPPSANTTLDDVLDLAYTADPITIRDAMSTLAGPFCYIYV
;
A
#
# COMPACT_ATOMS: atom_id res chain seq x y z
N MET A 1 12.28 6.60 22.44
CA MET A 1 12.26 8.09 22.38
C MET A 1 11.03 8.51 23.18
N ARG A 2 11.15 9.46 24.12
CA ARG A 2 9.99 9.84 24.95
C ARG A 2 8.94 10.53 24.10
N LEU A 3 7.65 10.33 24.41
CA LEU A 3 6.49 10.91 23.71
C LEU A 3 6.57 12.45 23.56
N GLU A 4 7.20 13.10 24.52
CA GLU A 4 7.46 14.54 24.51
C GLU A 4 8.25 15.01 23.28
N ASN A 5 9.12 14.16 22.73
CA ASN A 5 9.87 14.47 21.53
C ASN A 5 9.04 14.26 20.25
N VAL A 6 8.02 13.40 20.28
CA VAL A 6 7.11 13.17 19.15
C VAL A 6 6.09 14.32 19.07
N VAL A 7 5.55 14.77 20.21
CA VAL A 7 4.66 15.93 20.28
C VAL A 7 5.39 17.20 19.87
N ALA A 8 6.66 17.37 20.29
CA ALA A 8 7.49 18.49 19.84
C ALA A 8 7.80 18.41 18.34
N ALA A 9 7.99 17.20 17.77
CA ALA A 9 8.18 17.02 16.34
C ALA A 9 6.91 17.32 15.53
N VAL A 10 5.73 16.93 16.03
CA VAL A 10 4.44 17.24 15.38
C VAL A 10 4.14 18.75 15.45
N THR A 11 4.41 19.42 16.57
CA THR A 11 4.24 20.87 16.70
C THR A 11 5.30 21.66 15.92
N PHE A 12 6.53 21.18 15.85
CA PHE A 12 7.59 21.82 15.05
C PHE A 12 7.43 21.58 13.56
N LEU A 13 6.99 20.39 13.15
CA LEU A 13 6.66 20.08 11.75
C LEU A 13 5.44 20.87 11.26
N GLY A 14 4.42 21.06 12.10
CA GLY A 14 3.27 21.92 11.77
C GLY A 14 3.65 23.39 11.55
N ALA A 15 4.60 23.92 12.32
CA ALA A 15 5.04 25.31 12.18
C ALA A 15 6.18 25.48 11.13
N ALA A 16 7.14 24.55 11.09
CA ALA A 16 8.29 24.65 10.20
C ALA A 16 8.00 24.08 8.79
N SER A 17 7.18 23.04 8.68
CA SER A 17 6.80 22.49 7.38
C SER A 17 5.73 23.36 6.69
N GLY A 18 4.81 23.96 7.45
CA GLY A 18 3.89 24.95 6.89
C GLY A 18 4.63 26.14 6.26
N ALA A 19 5.64 26.68 6.95
CA ALA A 19 6.44 27.78 6.44
C ALA A 19 7.44 27.40 5.33
N ALA A 20 7.97 26.18 5.37
CA ALA A 20 8.88 25.66 4.33
C ALA A 20 8.11 25.19 3.07
N ILE A 21 6.92 24.63 3.24
CA ILE A 21 6.01 24.25 2.16
C ILE A 21 5.52 25.53 1.46
N VAL A 22 5.04 26.53 2.21
CA VAL A 22 4.58 27.80 1.64
C VAL A 22 5.69 28.53 0.87
N LYS A 23 6.96 28.47 1.31
CA LYS A 23 8.08 29.07 0.57
C LYS A 23 8.49 28.29 -0.68
N LYS A 24 8.24 26.97 -0.74
CA LYS A 24 8.51 26.15 -1.93
C LYS A 24 7.36 26.21 -2.94
N GLU A 25 6.14 26.40 -2.49
CA GLU A 25 4.94 26.55 -3.31
C GLU A 25 4.91 27.87 -4.11
N ALA A 26 5.53 28.92 -3.63
CA ALA A 26 5.65 30.19 -4.37
C ALA A 26 6.51 30.06 -5.65
N ALA A 27 7.22 28.93 -5.84
CA ALA A 27 8.09 28.69 -7.00
C ALA A 27 7.55 27.66 -7.99
N ALA A 28 6.44 26.96 -7.71
CA ALA A 28 5.85 26.00 -8.61
C ALA A 28 4.31 26.08 -8.51
N ASN A 29 3.68 26.56 -9.54
CA ASN A 29 2.22 26.55 -9.74
C ASN A 29 1.71 25.11 -9.96
N LYS A 30 2.03 24.19 -9.06
CA LYS A 30 1.55 22.81 -9.09
C LYS A 30 0.34 22.76 -8.16
N LEU A 31 -0.85 22.58 -8.72
CA LEU A 31 -2.04 22.26 -7.92
C LEU A 31 -1.67 21.08 -7.00
N LEU A 32 -1.76 21.27 -5.68
CA LEU A 32 -1.63 20.16 -4.75
C LEU A 32 -2.74 19.17 -5.02
N LEU A 33 -2.37 17.90 -5.11
CA LEU A 33 -3.35 16.81 -5.22
C LEU A 33 -4.31 16.88 -4.03
N LYS A 34 -5.57 16.56 -4.25
CA LYS A 34 -6.57 16.52 -3.19
C LYS A 34 -6.22 15.47 -2.12
N THR A 35 -5.68 14.35 -2.52
CA THR A 35 -5.15 13.33 -1.60
C THR A 35 -4.08 13.91 -0.66
N ASP A 36 -3.17 14.74 -1.15
CA ASP A 36 -2.13 15.37 -0.33
C ASP A 36 -2.72 16.44 0.61
N GLN A 37 -3.75 17.16 0.18
CA GLN A 37 -4.50 18.09 1.04
C GLN A 37 -5.19 17.36 2.20
N LEU A 38 -5.83 16.22 1.94
CA LEU A 38 -6.44 15.37 2.95
C LEU A 38 -5.41 14.79 3.93
N ALA A 39 -4.23 14.42 3.45
CA ALA A 39 -3.14 13.96 4.32
C ALA A 39 -2.62 15.09 5.23
N ALA A 40 -2.50 16.31 4.73
CA ALA A 40 -2.14 17.46 5.54
C ALA A 40 -3.21 17.77 6.61
N GLN A 41 -4.49 17.66 6.27
CA GLN A 41 -5.58 17.78 7.23
C GLN A 41 -5.54 16.68 8.30
N ALA A 42 -5.29 15.45 7.89
CA ALA A 42 -5.15 14.31 8.79
C ALA A 42 -4.02 14.52 9.81
N LEU A 43 -2.88 15.05 9.38
CA LEU A 43 -1.77 15.41 10.26
C LEU A 43 -2.16 16.49 11.29
N ALA A 44 -2.89 17.50 10.84
CA ALA A 44 -3.38 18.55 11.74
C ALA A 44 -4.38 18.01 12.78
N ASN A 45 -5.31 17.16 12.36
CA ASN A 45 -6.30 16.52 13.22
C ASN A 45 -5.62 15.63 14.27
N LEU A 46 -4.65 14.81 13.86
CA LEU A 46 -3.87 13.98 14.76
C LEU A 46 -3.14 14.82 15.81
N GLY A 47 -2.49 15.91 15.40
CA GLY A 47 -1.81 16.83 16.30
C GLY A 47 -2.75 17.44 17.34
N GLN A 48 -3.93 17.88 16.92
CA GLN A 48 -4.96 18.42 17.83
C GLN A 48 -5.47 17.35 18.80
N TYR A 49 -5.73 16.14 18.32
CA TYR A 49 -6.18 15.03 19.17
C TYR A 49 -5.16 14.68 20.25
N VAL A 50 -3.88 14.54 19.89
CA VAL A 50 -2.79 14.24 20.82
C VAL A 50 -2.61 15.37 21.86
N GLN A 51 -2.73 16.64 21.46
CA GLN A 51 -2.68 17.76 22.38
C GLN A 51 -3.85 17.77 23.38
N ALA A 52 -5.05 17.42 22.94
CA ALA A 52 -6.26 17.42 23.77
C ALA A 52 -6.36 16.19 24.70
N ASN A 53 -5.91 15.03 24.26
CA ASN A 53 -6.17 13.74 24.91
C ASN A 53 -4.91 13.04 25.46
N GLY A 54 -3.73 13.56 25.20
CA GLY A 54 -2.46 12.89 25.50
C GLY A 54 -2.17 11.73 24.58
N SER A 55 -1.36 10.75 25.03
CA SER A 55 -1.03 9.57 24.24
C SER A 55 -2.21 8.62 24.13
N PHE A 56 -2.28 7.88 23.02
CA PHE A 56 -3.26 6.81 22.84
C PHE A 56 -3.15 5.79 23.97
N SER A 57 -4.26 5.55 24.68
CA SER A 57 -4.36 4.46 25.62
C SER A 57 -5.05 3.26 24.95
N ASN A 58 -4.59 2.05 25.25
CA ASN A 58 -5.08 0.78 24.67
C ASN A 58 -6.51 0.39 25.10
N SER A 59 -7.41 1.33 25.32
CA SER A 59 -8.74 1.05 25.86
C SER A 59 -9.86 1.69 25.06
N TYR A 60 -10.22 1.07 23.93
CA TYR A 60 -11.50 1.32 23.28
C TYR A 60 -12.06 0.05 22.64
N LEU A 61 -13.36 -0.16 22.79
CA LEU A 61 -14.16 -1.22 22.17
C LEU A 61 -14.87 -0.63 20.95
N SER A 62 -14.79 -1.28 19.80
CA SER A 62 -15.51 -0.89 18.59
C SER A 62 -16.47 -1.99 18.14
N PRO A 63 -17.65 -1.66 17.59
CA PRO A 63 -18.61 -2.63 17.08
C PRO A 63 -18.24 -3.20 15.71
N GLU A 64 -18.81 -4.36 15.41
CA GLU A 64 -18.53 -5.31 14.33
C GLU A 64 -19.01 -4.87 12.95
N HIS A 65 -18.25 -5.13 11.85
CA HIS A 65 -18.76 -5.25 10.46
C HIS A 65 -17.81 -5.99 9.50
N ASN A 66 -18.35 -6.55 8.42
CA ASN A 66 -17.80 -7.62 7.57
C ASN A 66 -16.88 -7.16 6.44
N ASP A 67 -15.78 -7.81 6.25
CA ASP A 67 -14.91 -8.25 5.16
C ASP A 67 -13.40 -8.01 5.37
N GLN A 68 -12.60 -9.10 5.36
CA GLN A 68 -11.12 -9.10 5.41
C GLN A 68 -10.49 -8.21 6.47
N GLY A 69 -10.88 -8.38 7.71
CA GLY A 69 -10.64 -7.42 8.77
C GLY A 69 -9.18 -7.14 9.16
N ASN A 70 -8.21 -7.97 8.75
CA ASN A 70 -6.80 -7.76 9.08
C ASN A 70 -5.97 -7.19 7.92
N PHE A 71 -6.55 -6.98 6.75
CA PHE A 71 -5.79 -6.56 5.56
C PHE A 71 -4.92 -5.33 5.81
N LEU A 72 -5.51 -4.24 6.32
CA LEU A 72 -4.80 -2.97 6.53
C LEU A 72 -3.75 -3.08 7.64
N SER A 73 -4.13 -3.65 8.78
CA SER A 73 -3.25 -3.79 9.94
C SER A 73 -2.09 -4.77 9.68
N TRP A 74 -2.35 -5.86 8.96
CA TRP A 74 -1.33 -6.82 8.59
C TRP A 74 -0.28 -6.21 7.64
N HIS A 75 -0.73 -5.47 6.62
CA HIS A 75 0.19 -4.84 5.66
C HIS A 75 0.95 -3.65 6.27
N ARG A 76 0.34 -2.89 7.19
CA ARG A 76 1.07 -1.90 8.02
C ARG A 76 2.21 -2.55 8.77
N TYR A 77 1.93 -3.65 9.46
CA TYR A 77 2.95 -4.35 10.23
C TYR A 77 4.01 -4.98 9.33
N PHE A 78 3.63 -5.54 8.20
CA PHE A 78 4.55 -6.15 7.23
C PHE A 78 5.49 -5.12 6.60
N THR A 79 4.99 -3.97 6.14
CA THR A 79 5.83 -2.89 5.61
C THR A 79 6.76 -2.29 6.65
N TRP A 80 6.28 -2.15 7.87
CA TRP A 80 7.13 -1.70 8.98
C TRP A 80 8.23 -2.72 9.30
N SER A 81 7.92 -4.00 9.35
CA SER A 81 8.92 -5.05 9.59
C SER A 81 10.00 -5.09 8.50
N TYR A 82 9.61 -4.86 7.25
CA TYR A 82 10.55 -4.68 6.15
C TYR A 82 11.49 -3.49 6.36
N GLU A 83 10.97 -2.32 6.77
CA GLU A 83 11.82 -1.18 7.12
C GLU A 83 12.78 -1.50 8.25
N GLN A 84 12.31 -2.21 9.30
CA GLN A 84 13.19 -2.63 10.40
C GLN A 84 14.30 -3.57 9.92
N ALA A 85 14.00 -4.52 9.04
CA ALA A 85 15.02 -5.39 8.45
C ALA A 85 16.06 -4.60 7.63
N LEU A 86 15.61 -3.64 6.81
CA LEU A 86 16.54 -2.74 6.09
C LEU A 86 17.45 -1.96 7.03
N ARG A 87 16.92 -1.47 8.15
CA ARG A 87 17.70 -0.72 9.15
C ARG A 87 18.68 -1.60 9.90
N ASN A 88 18.20 -2.74 10.39
CA ASN A 88 18.96 -3.59 11.32
C ASN A 88 19.98 -4.47 10.60
N GLU A 89 19.68 -4.91 9.37
CA GLU A 89 20.51 -5.86 8.63
C GLU A 89 21.31 -5.21 7.51
N CYS A 90 20.79 -4.13 6.90
CA CYS A 90 21.41 -3.48 5.75
C CYS A 90 22.00 -2.10 6.07
N GLY A 91 21.85 -1.59 7.30
CA GLY A 91 22.37 -0.28 7.71
C GLY A 91 21.60 0.89 7.07
N TYR A 92 20.37 0.68 6.63
CA TYR A 92 19.54 1.75 6.07
C TYR A 92 19.23 2.81 7.12
N THR A 93 19.46 4.07 6.81
CA THR A 93 19.25 5.21 7.73
C THR A 93 18.04 6.08 7.37
N GLY A 94 17.38 5.78 6.26
CA GLY A 94 16.19 6.49 5.81
C GLY A 94 14.90 6.02 6.50
N THR A 95 13.78 6.42 5.91
CA THR A 95 12.43 5.97 6.28
C THR A 95 11.82 5.22 5.11
N GLN A 96 10.81 4.39 5.38
CA GLN A 96 10.09 3.68 4.32
C GLN A 96 9.41 4.69 3.38
N PRO A 97 9.80 4.75 2.10
CA PRO A 97 9.14 5.61 1.13
C PRO A 97 7.79 5.01 0.69
N TYR A 98 6.90 5.86 0.18
CA TYR A 98 5.67 5.44 -0.45
C TYR A 98 5.59 5.89 -1.91
N TRP A 99 4.90 5.13 -2.73
CA TRP A 99 4.61 5.50 -4.11
C TRP A 99 3.33 6.33 -4.18
N ASN A 100 3.47 7.65 -4.32
CA ASN A 100 2.32 8.55 -4.49
C ASN A 100 1.70 8.39 -5.87
N TRP A 101 0.80 7.40 -6.03
CA TRP A 101 0.18 7.05 -7.30
C TRP A 101 -0.46 8.23 -8.02
N PRO A 102 -1.27 9.09 -7.33
CA PRO A 102 -1.97 10.19 -7.98
C PRO A 102 -1.05 11.15 -8.74
N GLN A 103 0.16 11.32 -8.24
CA GLN A 103 1.10 12.30 -8.81
C GLN A 103 1.50 11.97 -10.26
N TYR A 104 1.52 10.69 -10.62
CA TYR A 104 1.91 10.21 -11.94
C TYR A 104 0.91 9.20 -12.50
N ALA A 105 -0.37 9.32 -12.12
CA ALA A 105 -1.40 8.38 -12.54
C ALA A 105 -1.59 8.32 -14.07
N GLU A 106 -1.36 9.42 -14.78
CA GLU A 106 -1.43 9.46 -16.24
C GLU A 106 -0.37 8.58 -16.91
N ASP A 107 0.83 8.50 -16.32
CA ASP A 107 1.90 7.61 -16.76
C ASP A 107 2.93 7.41 -15.65
N PRO A 108 2.87 6.29 -14.92
CA PRO A 108 3.80 6.00 -13.83
C PRO A 108 5.27 5.95 -14.25
N ARG A 109 5.57 5.65 -15.53
CA ARG A 109 6.94 5.61 -16.06
C ARG A 109 7.64 6.98 -16.03
N LYS A 110 6.87 8.07 -15.88
CA LYS A 110 7.38 9.44 -15.70
C LYS A 110 7.74 9.75 -14.25
N SER A 111 7.40 8.85 -13.32
CA SER A 111 7.78 8.99 -11.92
C SER A 111 9.28 8.72 -11.73
N PRO A 112 9.97 9.47 -10.87
CA PRO A 112 11.35 9.15 -10.47
C PRO A 112 11.51 7.75 -9.87
N ILE A 113 10.42 7.15 -9.37
CA ILE A 113 10.40 5.77 -8.87
C ILE A 113 10.68 4.75 -9.98
N PHE A 114 10.27 5.03 -11.21
CA PHE A 114 10.35 4.11 -12.35
C PHE A 114 11.24 4.62 -13.50
N ASP A 115 12.05 5.63 -13.29
CA ASP A 115 12.87 6.23 -14.36
C ASP A 115 14.09 5.37 -14.78
N GLY A 116 14.33 4.26 -14.09
CA GLY A 116 15.42 3.34 -14.38
C GLY A 116 16.80 3.82 -13.96
N SER A 117 16.90 4.92 -13.21
CA SER A 117 18.15 5.41 -12.61
C SER A 117 18.61 4.51 -11.46
N ASP A 118 19.86 4.71 -11.01
CA ASP A 118 20.46 3.94 -9.91
C ASP A 118 19.78 4.18 -8.56
N THR A 119 18.96 5.23 -8.43
CA THR A 119 18.22 5.60 -7.21
C THR A 119 16.73 5.32 -7.31
N SER A 120 16.27 4.73 -8.42
CA SER A 120 14.88 4.36 -8.64
C SER A 120 14.56 2.95 -8.14
N MET A 121 13.29 2.56 -8.23
CA MET A 121 12.84 1.17 -8.05
C MET A 121 12.96 0.36 -9.35
N SER A 122 13.83 0.78 -10.27
CA SER A 122 14.01 0.30 -11.64
C SER A 122 12.86 0.70 -12.58
N GLY A 123 13.13 0.61 -13.88
CA GLY A 123 12.16 0.93 -14.92
C GLY A 123 11.18 -0.20 -15.21
N ASP A 124 10.53 -0.05 -16.35
CA ASP A 124 9.64 -1.04 -16.93
C ASP A 124 10.40 -2.28 -17.43
N GLY A 125 9.68 -3.37 -17.72
CA GLY A 125 10.20 -4.50 -18.45
C GLY A 125 10.50 -4.14 -19.91
N VAL A 126 11.44 -4.86 -20.53
CA VAL A 126 11.58 -4.76 -21.99
C VAL A 126 10.29 -5.21 -22.67
N TYR A 127 10.00 -4.63 -23.84
CA TYR A 127 8.80 -5.04 -24.57
C TYR A 127 8.81 -6.55 -24.84
N GLN A 128 7.73 -7.19 -24.44
CA GLN A 128 7.43 -8.58 -24.76
C GLN A 128 5.91 -8.73 -24.95
N GLU A 129 5.52 -9.15 -26.14
CA GLU A 129 4.11 -9.39 -26.46
C GLU A 129 3.49 -10.40 -25.47
N HIS A 130 2.33 -10.04 -24.93
CA HIS A 130 1.55 -10.90 -24.04
C HIS A 130 0.05 -10.63 -24.18
N SER A 131 -0.75 -11.58 -23.67
CA SER A 131 -2.21 -11.46 -23.65
C SER A 131 -2.68 -10.40 -22.65
N PRO A 132 -3.90 -9.86 -22.83
CA PRO A 132 -4.55 -9.05 -21.79
C PRO A 132 -4.62 -9.79 -20.46
N VAL A 133 -4.60 -9.02 -19.37
CA VAL A 133 -4.84 -9.54 -18.02
C VAL A 133 -6.31 -9.40 -17.67
N TYR A 134 -6.85 -10.39 -16.99
CA TYR A 134 -8.26 -10.44 -16.60
C TYR A 134 -8.40 -10.37 -15.08
N VAL A 135 -9.20 -9.42 -14.59
CA VAL A 135 -9.40 -9.19 -13.16
C VAL A 135 -10.87 -9.48 -12.80
N PRO A 136 -11.14 -10.27 -11.75
CA PRO A 136 -10.21 -10.92 -10.84
C PRO A 136 -9.49 -12.15 -11.43
N ALA A 137 -10.05 -12.77 -12.46
CA ALA A 137 -9.46 -13.94 -13.11
C ALA A 137 -10.02 -14.15 -14.53
N ALA A 138 -9.32 -14.92 -15.35
CA ALA A 138 -9.75 -15.26 -16.72
C ALA A 138 -11.08 -16.03 -16.77
N ALA A 139 -11.41 -16.81 -15.74
CA ALA A 139 -12.67 -17.55 -15.66
C ALA A 139 -13.89 -16.65 -15.41
N THR A 140 -13.70 -15.50 -14.78
CA THR A 140 -14.74 -14.50 -14.46
C THR A 140 -14.21 -13.09 -14.72
N PRO A 141 -13.98 -12.71 -16.00
CA PRO A 141 -13.34 -11.44 -16.32
C PRO A 141 -14.35 -10.30 -16.24
N TYR A 142 -14.28 -9.49 -15.19
CA TYR A 142 -15.06 -8.24 -15.11
C TYR A 142 -14.31 -7.06 -15.73
N ILE A 143 -12.99 -7.05 -15.58
CA ILE A 143 -12.12 -5.99 -16.12
C ILE A 143 -11.06 -6.65 -16.99
N THR A 144 -10.92 -6.18 -18.22
CA THR A 144 -9.85 -6.57 -19.13
C THR A 144 -8.80 -5.47 -19.19
N VAL A 145 -7.61 -5.77 -18.70
CA VAL A 145 -6.46 -4.86 -18.72
C VAL A 145 -5.68 -5.12 -20.01
N PRO A 146 -5.58 -4.15 -20.92
CA PRO A 146 -4.80 -4.32 -22.15
C PRO A 146 -3.30 -4.41 -21.82
N PRO A 147 -2.49 -5.09 -22.64
CA PRO A 147 -1.04 -5.00 -22.58
C PRO A 147 -0.55 -3.55 -22.70
N ALA A 148 0.53 -3.22 -22.00
CA ALA A 148 1.25 -1.98 -22.21
C ALA A 148 2.54 -2.21 -23.04
N ASP A 149 3.58 -1.42 -22.79
CA ASP A 149 4.82 -1.45 -23.61
C ASP A 149 5.93 -2.30 -22.98
N GLY A 150 5.65 -2.96 -21.83
CA GLY A 150 6.58 -3.78 -21.07
C GLY A 150 6.40 -5.28 -21.30
N GLY A 151 6.26 -6.02 -20.21
CA GLY A 151 5.93 -7.46 -20.18
C GLY A 151 7.14 -8.39 -20.06
N GLY A 152 8.33 -7.95 -20.39
CA GLY A 152 9.58 -8.70 -20.28
C GLY A 152 10.37 -8.39 -18.99
N CYS A 153 11.63 -8.86 -18.97
CA CYS A 153 12.53 -8.63 -17.83
C CYS A 153 12.85 -7.14 -17.66
N VAL A 154 12.93 -6.68 -16.42
CA VAL A 154 13.43 -5.35 -16.08
C VAL A 154 14.90 -5.21 -16.50
N ALA A 155 15.20 -4.19 -17.29
CA ALA A 155 16.51 -4.02 -17.94
C ALA A 155 17.29 -2.78 -17.44
N SER A 156 16.70 -1.95 -16.58
CA SER A 156 17.33 -0.71 -16.09
C SER A 156 17.16 -0.56 -14.57
N GLY A 157 18.04 0.23 -13.96
CA GLY A 157 18.02 0.52 -12.54
C GLY A 157 18.58 -0.60 -11.65
N PRO A 158 18.43 -0.47 -10.32
CA PRO A 158 19.06 -1.37 -9.35
C PRO A 158 18.63 -2.83 -9.46
N PHE A 159 17.39 -3.07 -9.86
CA PHE A 159 16.79 -4.42 -9.92
C PHE A 159 16.86 -5.09 -11.30
N LYS A 160 17.63 -4.54 -12.26
CA LYS A 160 17.78 -5.11 -13.62
C LYS A 160 18.28 -6.55 -13.67
N ASN A 161 18.99 -7.00 -12.65
CA ASN A 161 19.48 -8.37 -12.54
C ASN A 161 18.82 -9.13 -11.38
N PHE A 162 17.73 -8.60 -10.87
CA PHE A 162 17.03 -9.20 -9.75
C PHE A 162 16.41 -10.53 -10.17
N THR A 163 16.57 -11.54 -9.34
CA THR A 163 16.05 -12.88 -9.56
C THR A 163 14.92 -13.17 -8.58
N THR A 164 13.71 -13.21 -9.06
CA THR A 164 12.56 -13.76 -8.34
C THR A 164 12.73 -15.26 -8.18
N ARG A 165 12.54 -15.78 -6.97
CA ARG A 165 12.83 -17.19 -6.63
C ARG A 165 11.61 -18.01 -6.23
N LEU A 166 10.55 -17.36 -5.72
CA LEU A 166 9.30 -17.96 -5.28
C LEU A 166 8.15 -17.61 -6.23
N GLY A 167 7.04 -18.34 -6.12
CA GLY A 167 5.91 -18.20 -7.05
C GLY A 167 6.24 -18.76 -8.44
N PRO A 168 5.36 -18.55 -9.44
CA PRO A 168 4.02 -17.97 -9.30
C PRO A 168 3.06 -18.88 -8.53
N VAL A 169 2.03 -18.29 -7.92
CA VAL A 169 0.93 -19.02 -7.27
C VAL A 169 -0.40 -18.69 -7.96
N SER A 170 -0.73 -17.41 -8.08
CA SER A 170 -1.93 -16.91 -8.76
C SER A 170 -1.55 -15.70 -9.64
N PRO A 171 -0.76 -15.94 -10.70
CA PRO A 171 -0.26 -14.86 -11.53
C PRO A 171 -1.35 -14.25 -12.40
N ALA A 172 -1.28 -12.93 -12.60
CA ALA A 172 -2.05 -12.26 -13.62
C ALA A 172 -1.57 -12.60 -15.04
N TYR A 173 -0.29 -12.91 -15.20
CA TYR A 173 0.30 -13.29 -16.48
C TYR A 173 0.10 -14.76 -16.81
N THR A 174 -0.12 -15.03 -18.09
CA THR A 174 -0.03 -16.37 -18.69
C THR A 174 1.42 -16.67 -19.16
N ASN A 175 1.69 -17.94 -19.45
CA ASN A 175 3.00 -18.39 -19.98
C ASN A 175 4.20 -18.16 -19.04
N LEU A 176 3.97 -18.26 -17.73
CA LEU A 176 5.03 -18.30 -16.73
C LEU A 176 5.44 -19.75 -16.45
N THR A 177 6.73 -19.93 -16.08
CA THR A 177 7.20 -21.24 -15.60
C THR A 177 6.49 -21.56 -14.28
N THR A 178 5.74 -22.64 -14.27
CA THR A 178 5.00 -23.11 -13.09
C THR A 178 5.97 -23.42 -11.95
N ASN A 179 5.60 -23.04 -10.72
CA ASN A 179 6.38 -23.40 -9.54
C ASN A 179 6.36 -24.93 -9.35
N PRO A 180 7.50 -25.57 -9.00
CA PRO A 180 7.55 -26.99 -8.74
C PRO A 180 6.71 -27.44 -7.53
N ARG A 181 6.26 -26.51 -6.68
CA ARG A 181 5.36 -26.77 -5.55
C ARG A 181 4.06 -26.00 -5.73
N ALA A 182 2.94 -26.61 -5.39
CA ALA A 182 1.62 -26.00 -5.51
C ALA A 182 1.43 -24.76 -4.59
N ASP A 183 2.17 -24.71 -3.46
CA ASP A 183 2.16 -23.59 -2.53
C ASP A 183 3.06 -22.41 -2.97
N GLY A 184 3.74 -22.52 -4.11
CA GLY A 184 4.64 -21.49 -4.63
C GLY A 184 5.99 -21.35 -3.91
N LEU A 185 6.26 -22.19 -2.90
CA LEU A 185 7.49 -22.12 -2.09
C LEU A 185 8.65 -22.93 -2.69
N GLY A 186 8.47 -23.54 -3.86
CA GLY A 186 9.54 -24.19 -4.59
C GLY A 186 10.49 -23.17 -5.23
N LEU A 187 11.78 -23.55 -5.31
CA LEU A 187 12.78 -22.71 -5.98
C LEU A 187 12.48 -22.64 -7.48
N ASN A 188 12.15 -21.45 -7.98
CA ASN A 188 11.79 -21.17 -9.36
C ASN A 188 12.44 -19.88 -9.85
N PRO A 189 13.77 -19.85 -10.06
CA PRO A 189 14.49 -18.63 -10.40
C PRO A 189 14.15 -18.11 -11.79
N ARG A 190 13.76 -16.83 -11.86
CA ARG A 190 13.44 -16.13 -13.10
C ARG A 190 13.65 -14.62 -12.91
N CYS A 191 13.74 -13.86 -14.00
CA CYS A 191 13.92 -12.40 -13.90
C CYS A 191 12.64 -11.73 -13.37
N LEU A 192 12.83 -10.59 -12.70
CA LEU A 192 11.74 -9.66 -12.41
C LEU A 192 11.17 -9.12 -13.73
N ARG A 193 9.86 -9.23 -13.92
CA ARG A 193 9.14 -8.73 -15.10
C ARG A 193 8.14 -7.66 -14.68
N ARG A 194 7.97 -6.62 -15.51
CA ARG A 194 6.97 -5.57 -15.32
C ARG A 194 6.34 -5.19 -16.64
N ASP A 195 5.10 -4.72 -16.55
CA ASP A 195 4.33 -4.10 -17.64
C ASP A 195 3.63 -2.87 -17.07
N ILE A 196 4.40 -1.79 -16.87
CA ILE A 196 3.89 -0.57 -16.24
C ILE A 196 2.80 0.03 -17.12
N ASN A 197 1.57 0.05 -16.59
CA ASN A 197 0.36 0.22 -17.36
C ASN A 197 -0.37 1.54 -17.09
N PRO A 198 -0.19 2.59 -17.93
CA PRO A 198 -0.89 3.86 -17.79
C PRO A 198 -2.41 3.75 -17.92
N TRP A 199 -2.92 2.74 -18.64
CA TRP A 199 -4.35 2.52 -18.76
C TRP A 199 -4.99 2.17 -17.40
N VAL A 200 -4.27 1.41 -16.56
CA VAL A 200 -4.73 1.07 -15.20
C VAL A 200 -4.59 2.26 -14.28
N SER A 201 -3.40 2.85 -14.21
CA SER A 201 -3.10 3.91 -13.24
C SER A 201 -3.99 5.14 -13.42
N SER A 202 -4.19 5.59 -14.67
CA SER A 202 -5.04 6.75 -14.95
C SER A 202 -6.51 6.54 -14.59
N ARG A 203 -6.98 5.30 -14.53
CA ARG A 203 -8.37 4.96 -14.22
C ARG A 203 -8.62 4.64 -12.75
N PHE A 204 -7.66 4.02 -12.07
CA PHE A 204 -7.93 3.40 -10.77
C PHE A 204 -7.09 3.96 -9.63
N THR A 205 -5.92 4.58 -9.90
CA THR A 205 -5.04 5.13 -8.86
C THR A 205 -4.85 6.65 -8.97
N ASN A 206 -5.72 7.33 -9.69
CA ASN A 206 -5.70 8.79 -9.81
C ASN A 206 -6.17 9.49 -8.53
N ASP A 207 -6.00 10.80 -8.48
CA ASP A 207 -6.32 11.61 -7.30
C ASP A 207 -7.81 11.59 -6.94
N LEU A 208 -8.69 11.58 -7.94
CA LEU A 208 -10.13 11.53 -7.69
C LEU A 208 -10.53 10.23 -6.99
N ASN A 209 -10.04 9.07 -7.46
CA ASN A 209 -10.39 7.79 -6.85
C ASN A 209 -9.82 7.69 -5.42
N THR A 210 -8.58 8.12 -5.23
CA THR A 210 -7.92 8.06 -3.92
C THR A 210 -8.56 9.02 -2.91
N SER A 211 -8.83 10.26 -3.31
CA SER A 211 -9.47 11.24 -2.42
C SER A 211 -10.93 10.88 -2.12
N SER A 212 -11.70 10.41 -3.12
CA SER A 212 -13.09 9.98 -2.92
C SER A 212 -13.18 8.79 -1.96
N LEU A 213 -12.22 7.85 -2.01
CA LEU A 213 -12.15 6.75 -1.06
C LEU A 213 -12.05 7.26 0.40
N ILE A 214 -11.22 8.27 0.64
CA ILE A 214 -11.01 8.84 1.97
C ILE A 214 -12.24 9.62 2.44
N GLU A 215 -12.90 10.35 1.55
CA GLU A 215 -13.97 11.28 1.89
C GLU A 215 -15.37 10.64 1.97
N THR A 216 -15.58 9.56 1.22
CA THR A 216 -16.94 9.00 1.03
C THR A 216 -17.29 7.94 2.05
N TYR A 217 -16.33 7.16 2.50
CA TYR A 217 -16.57 5.98 3.32
C TYR A 217 -16.20 6.24 4.77
N ASP A 218 -17.20 6.25 5.66
CA ASP A 218 -17.01 6.45 7.09
C ASP A 218 -16.80 5.13 7.84
N ASP A 219 -17.31 4.02 7.30
CA ASP A 219 -17.11 2.68 7.81
C ASP A 219 -15.85 2.02 7.23
N VAL A 220 -15.07 1.34 8.07
CA VAL A 220 -13.81 0.71 7.67
C VAL A 220 -14.00 -0.47 6.74
N ALA A 221 -15.09 -1.23 6.86
CA ALA A 221 -15.36 -2.37 5.98
C ALA A 221 -15.69 -1.92 4.57
N ASP A 222 -16.51 -0.88 4.43
CA ASP A 222 -16.80 -0.26 3.14
C ASP A 222 -15.55 0.36 2.53
N PHE A 223 -14.76 1.07 3.34
CA PHE A 223 -13.49 1.64 2.92
C PHE A 223 -12.53 0.57 2.37
N GLN A 224 -12.34 -0.54 3.09
CA GLN A 224 -11.50 -1.66 2.66
C GLN A 224 -12.03 -2.33 1.39
N THR A 225 -13.34 -2.60 1.34
CA THR A 225 -13.99 -3.24 0.19
C THR A 225 -13.79 -2.43 -1.08
N VAL A 226 -14.02 -1.12 -1.03
CA VAL A 226 -13.84 -0.25 -2.21
C VAL A 226 -12.37 -0.08 -2.56
N MET A 227 -11.48 -0.03 -1.58
CA MET A 227 -10.04 -0.01 -1.79
C MET A 227 -9.55 -1.26 -2.53
N GLN A 228 -10.06 -2.44 -2.18
CA GLN A 228 -9.74 -3.72 -2.82
C GLN A 228 -10.30 -3.82 -4.24
N GLY A 229 -11.53 -3.34 -4.45
CA GLY A 229 -12.21 -3.29 -5.73
C GLY A 229 -13.58 -3.95 -5.72
N ASP A 230 -14.52 -3.32 -6.41
CA ASP A 230 -15.84 -3.87 -6.75
C ASP A 230 -15.79 -4.27 -8.24
N PHE A 231 -15.21 -5.42 -8.51
CA PHE A 231 -14.95 -5.89 -9.88
C PHE A 231 -16.23 -6.05 -10.71
N PRO A 232 -17.35 -6.57 -10.17
CA PRO A 232 -18.60 -6.65 -10.92
C PRO A 232 -19.09 -5.32 -11.45
N SER A 233 -18.82 -4.22 -10.75
CA SER A 233 -19.17 -2.86 -11.21
C SER A 233 -18.09 -2.21 -12.09
N GLY A 234 -17.04 -2.94 -12.43
CA GLY A 234 -15.91 -2.44 -13.23
C GLY A 234 -14.94 -1.54 -12.47
N LYS A 235 -14.97 -1.56 -11.12
CA LYS A 235 -14.08 -0.79 -10.25
C LYS A 235 -12.97 -1.69 -9.71
N MET A 236 -11.73 -1.39 -10.05
CA MET A 236 -10.58 -2.17 -9.59
C MET A 236 -10.16 -1.80 -8.16
N GLY A 237 -10.53 -0.62 -7.66
CA GLY A 237 -10.03 -0.08 -6.40
C GLY A 237 -8.58 0.40 -6.50
N THR A 238 -8.13 1.16 -5.51
CA THR A 238 -6.77 1.72 -5.52
C THR A 238 -5.71 0.69 -5.17
N HIS A 239 -6.04 -0.31 -4.35
CA HIS A 239 -5.12 -1.39 -3.99
C HIS A 239 -4.84 -2.30 -5.20
N THR A 240 -5.86 -2.96 -5.73
CA THR A 240 -5.68 -3.81 -6.93
C THR A 240 -5.19 -2.98 -8.12
N GLY A 241 -5.66 -1.74 -8.26
CA GLY A 241 -5.20 -0.80 -9.28
C GLY A 241 -3.70 -0.51 -9.20
N GLY A 242 -3.14 -0.37 -7.99
CA GLY A 242 -1.71 -0.18 -7.80
C GLY A 242 -0.90 -1.41 -8.24
N HIS A 243 -1.29 -2.61 -7.81
CA HIS A 243 -0.67 -3.85 -8.27
C HIS A 243 -0.73 -4.00 -9.80
N MET A 244 -1.90 -3.79 -10.39
CA MET A 244 -2.09 -3.92 -11.84
C MET A 244 -1.48 -2.76 -12.63
N SER A 245 -1.14 -1.63 -12.00
CA SER A 245 -0.38 -0.55 -12.64
C SER A 245 1.09 -0.92 -12.87
N VAL A 246 1.65 -1.83 -12.07
CA VAL A 246 3.00 -2.38 -12.26
C VAL A 246 2.95 -3.71 -13.01
N ASN A 247 1.94 -4.54 -12.65
CA ASN A 247 1.69 -5.83 -13.26
C ASN A 247 2.94 -6.74 -13.32
N GLY A 248 3.00 -7.65 -14.29
CA GLY A 248 4.17 -8.50 -14.50
C GLY A 248 4.27 -9.69 -13.56
N ASP A 249 5.51 -10.14 -13.34
CA ASP A 249 5.84 -11.29 -12.50
C ASP A 249 7.02 -10.94 -11.57
N PRO A 250 6.84 -10.93 -10.25
CA PRO A 250 5.66 -11.39 -9.50
C PRO A 250 4.63 -10.29 -9.19
N GLY A 251 4.81 -9.03 -9.58
CA GLY A 251 4.00 -7.89 -9.17
C GLY A 251 2.49 -8.06 -9.36
N GLY A 252 2.07 -8.77 -10.40
CA GLY A 252 0.68 -9.12 -10.69
C GLY A 252 0.21 -10.46 -10.09
N ASP A 253 0.98 -11.11 -9.23
CA ASP A 253 0.57 -12.35 -8.56
C ASP A 253 -0.04 -12.05 -7.19
N LEU A 254 -1.24 -12.57 -6.94
CA LEU A 254 -1.98 -12.31 -5.69
C LEU A 254 -1.19 -12.67 -4.42
N PHE A 255 -0.33 -13.70 -4.46
CA PHE A 255 0.42 -14.21 -3.30
C PHE A 255 1.92 -13.90 -3.37
N ALA A 256 2.49 -13.82 -4.57
CA ALA A 256 3.92 -13.68 -4.76
C ALA A 256 4.38 -12.22 -5.01
N SER A 257 3.45 -11.27 -5.08
CA SER A 257 3.73 -9.85 -5.35
C SER A 257 4.79 -9.20 -4.44
N PRO A 258 4.98 -9.61 -3.16
CA PRO A 258 6.09 -9.09 -2.34
C PRO A 258 7.49 -9.37 -2.91
N GLY A 259 7.60 -10.29 -3.87
CA GLY A 259 8.83 -10.54 -4.62
C GLY A 259 9.22 -9.43 -5.61
N ASP A 260 8.34 -8.48 -5.93
CA ASP A 260 8.73 -7.23 -6.60
C ASP A 260 8.97 -6.15 -5.53
N PRO A 261 10.17 -5.53 -5.46
CA PRO A 261 10.49 -4.52 -4.45
C PRO A 261 9.54 -3.32 -4.40
N ILE A 262 8.86 -2.99 -5.49
CA ILE A 262 7.86 -1.91 -5.51
C ILE A 262 6.64 -2.20 -4.62
N PHE A 263 6.39 -3.46 -4.28
CA PHE A 263 5.33 -3.87 -3.37
C PHE A 263 5.34 -3.04 -2.08
N TYR A 264 6.50 -2.86 -1.49
CA TYR A 264 6.64 -2.15 -0.20
C TYR A 264 6.31 -0.66 -0.32
N LEU A 265 6.62 -0.02 -1.45
CA LEU A 265 6.24 1.39 -1.68
C LEU A 265 4.74 1.53 -2.00
N HIS A 266 4.17 0.55 -2.69
CA HIS A 266 2.74 0.46 -2.95
C HIS A 266 1.95 0.30 -1.65
N HIS A 267 2.33 -0.65 -0.79
CA HIS A 267 1.65 -0.89 0.48
C HIS A 267 1.90 0.22 1.51
N SER A 268 3.03 0.92 1.47
CA SER A 268 3.21 2.16 2.23
C SER A 268 2.26 3.27 1.78
N MET A 269 1.90 3.32 0.49
CA MET A 269 0.87 4.26 0.03
C MET A 269 -0.54 3.79 0.45
N ILE A 270 -0.84 2.49 0.46
CA ILE A 270 -2.08 1.95 1.06
C ILE A 270 -2.17 2.36 2.53
N ASP A 271 -1.09 2.19 3.29
CA ASP A 271 -1.03 2.59 4.68
C ASP A 271 -1.19 4.12 4.86
N ARG A 272 -0.59 4.93 3.98
CA ARG A 272 -0.79 6.39 3.97
C ARG A 272 -2.25 6.77 3.74
N VAL A 273 -2.93 6.11 2.80
CA VAL A 273 -4.35 6.36 2.51
C VAL A 273 -5.21 5.97 3.72
N TRP A 274 -4.95 4.82 4.34
CA TRP A 274 -5.63 4.39 5.56
C TRP A 274 -5.35 5.32 6.74
N TRP A 275 -4.09 5.69 6.98
CA TRP A 275 -3.70 6.67 7.99
C TRP A 275 -4.40 8.02 7.78
N THR A 276 -4.51 8.47 6.52
CA THR A 276 -5.23 9.69 6.17
C THR A 276 -6.71 9.57 6.52
N TRP A 277 -7.34 8.46 6.19
CA TRP A 277 -8.73 8.17 6.53
C TRP A 277 -8.95 8.10 8.05
N GLN A 278 -8.09 7.41 8.79
CA GLN A 278 -8.16 7.32 10.25
C GLN A 278 -8.13 8.72 10.88
N ASN A 279 -7.29 9.59 10.37
CA ASN A 279 -7.06 10.93 10.95
C ASN A 279 -8.01 12.00 10.41
N GLN A 280 -9.02 11.67 9.59
CA GLN A 280 -10.18 12.54 9.38
C GLN A 280 -11.06 12.61 10.65
N ASP A 281 -11.18 11.49 11.38
CA ASP A 281 -11.84 11.40 12.68
C ASP A 281 -11.04 10.46 13.61
N VAL A 282 -10.05 11.00 14.29
CA VAL A 282 -9.10 10.24 15.12
C VAL A 282 -9.82 9.44 16.20
N ALA A 283 -10.83 10.00 16.82
CA ALA A 283 -11.55 9.37 17.93
C ALA A 283 -12.36 8.14 17.48
N ALA A 284 -13.07 8.27 16.36
CA ALA A 284 -13.93 7.21 15.86
C ALA A 284 -13.17 6.16 15.04
N ARG A 285 -12.14 6.55 14.28
CA ARG A 285 -11.55 5.71 13.23
C ARG A 285 -10.23 5.04 13.60
N THR A 286 -9.50 5.53 14.63
CA THR A 286 -8.18 4.95 14.96
C THR A 286 -8.26 3.45 15.25
N TYR A 287 -9.25 3.02 16.01
CA TYR A 287 -9.43 1.60 16.37
C TYR A 287 -10.61 0.93 15.68
N ALA A 288 -11.10 1.51 14.57
CA ALA A 288 -12.14 0.90 13.78
C ALA A 288 -11.60 -0.36 13.08
N VAL A 289 -12.23 -1.50 13.32
CA VAL A 289 -11.94 -2.79 12.71
C VAL A 289 -13.22 -3.35 12.11
N GLY A 290 -13.12 -3.98 10.95
CA GLY A 290 -14.27 -4.57 10.27
C GLY A 290 -13.83 -5.69 9.34
N GLY A 291 -14.71 -6.67 9.12
CA GLY A 291 -14.44 -7.79 8.25
C GLY A 291 -14.34 -9.14 8.95
N THR A 292 -14.15 -10.18 8.17
CA THR A 292 -14.08 -11.56 8.63
C THR A 292 -12.68 -12.14 8.44
N HIS A 293 -12.41 -13.32 9.06
CA HIS A 293 -11.12 -14.01 8.94
C HIS A 293 -10.89 -14.64 7.56
N THR A 294 -11.94 -14.73 6.72
CA THR A 294 -11.85 -15.28 5.37
C THR A 294 -12.25 -14.25 4.33
N LEU A 295 -11.61 -14.32 3.17
CA LEU A 295 -11.90 -13.48 2.02
C LEU A 295 -13.38 -13.62 1.60
N ASN A 296 -14.11 -12.49 1.55
CA ASN A 296 -15.54 -12.45 1.23
C ASN A 296 -16.41 -13.38 2.10
N ASN A 297 -15.99 -13.61 3.35
CA ASN A 297 -16.62 -14.54 4.27
C ASN A 297 -16.83 -15.94 3.66
N SER A 298 -15.90 -16.40 2.86
CA SER A 298 -15.97 -17.69 2.15
C SER A 298 -14.70 -18.54 2.37
N PRO A 299 -14.78 -19.66 3.09
CA PRO A 299 -15.95 -20.15 3.85
C PRO A 299 -16.35 -19.19 4.98
N PRO A 300 -17.58 -19.26 5.50
CA PRO A 300 -18.01 -18.43 6.63
C PRO A 300 -17.06 -18.54 7.83
N SER A 301 -16.71 -17.40 8.42
CA SER A 301 -15.76 -17.32 9.54
C SER A 301 -16.19 -16.26 10.54
N ALA A 302 -15.51 -16.20 11.69
CA ALA A 302 -15.74 -15.17 12.69
C ALA A 302 -15.37 -13.79 12.16
N ASN A 303 -15.98 -12.76 12.76
CA ASN A 303 -15.56 -11.39 12.53
C ASN A 303 -14.17 -11.15 13.12
N THR A 304 -13.40 -10.29 12.46
CA THR A 304 -12.11 -9.83 12.94
C THR A 304 -12.28 -8.91 14.14
N THR A 305 -11.40 -9.06 15.12
CA THR A 305 -11.38 -8.28 16.35
C THR A 305 -10.02 -7.60 16.56
N LEU A 306 -9.98 -6.61 17.45
CA LEU A 306 -8.73 -5.96 17.84
C LEU A 306 -7.74 -6.89 18.54
N ASP A 307 -8.22 -7.99 19.12
CA ASP A 307 -7.40 -8.95 19.87
C ASP A 307 -6.87 -10.10 19.00
N ASP A 308 -7.25 -10.13 17.71
CA ASP A 308 -6.71 -11.09 16.75
C ASP A 308 -5.22 -10.86 16.51
N VAL A 309 -4.50 -11.96 16.30
CA VAL A 309 -3.04 -11.95 16.16
C VAL A 309 -2.64 -11.75 14.70
N LEU A 310 -1.74 -10.81 14.47
CA LEU A 310 -1.01 -10.63 13.23
C LEU A 310 0.29 -11.41 13.33
N ASP A 311 0.39 -12.50 12.57
CA ASP A 311 1.58 -13.35 12.49
C ASP A 311 2.28 -13.13 11.15
N LEU A 312 3.52 -12.68 11.19
CA LEU A 312 4.42 -12.53 10.03
C LEU A 312 5.43 -13.69 9.92
N ALA A 313 5.15 -14.80 10.56
CA ALA A 313 5.99 -15.99 10.62
C ALA A 313 7.44 -15.66 11.05
N TYR A 314 8.43 -15.85 10.15
CA TYR A 314 9.84 -15.67 10.47
C TYR A 314 10.33 -14.21 10.38
N THR A 315 9.50 -13.27 9.94
CA THR A 315 9.95 -11.91 9.64
C THR A 315 9.83 -10.96 10.83
N ALA A 316 8.90 -11.19 11.75
CA ALA A 316 8.74 -10.41 12.97
C ALA A 316 7.93 -11.18 14.02
N ASP A 317 8.02 -10.76 15.29
CA ASP A 317 7.24 -11.33 16.38
C ASP A 317 5.74 -11.06 16.18
N PRO A 318 4.84 -11.98 16.57
CA PRO A 318 3.40 -11.73 16.50
C PRO A 318 2.97 -10.55 17.38
N ILE A 319 2.06 -9.71 16.85
CA ILE A 319 1.40 -8.64 17.61
C ILE A 319 -0.12 -8.75 17.44
N THR A 320 -0.90 -8.00 18.21
CA THR A 320 -2.35 -7.93 18.00
C THR A 320 -2.69 -6.89 16.92
N ILE A 321 -3.89 -7.02 16.32
CA ILE A 321 -4.43 -5.96 15.45
C ILE A 321 -4.44 -4.63 16.20
N ARG A 322 -4.84 -4.63 17.48
CA ARG A 322 -4.85 -3.44 18.36
C ARG A 322 -3.51 -2.70 18.36
N ASP A 323 -2.40 -3.42 18.42
CA ASP A 323 -1.06 -2.84 18.42
C ASP A 323 -0.70 -2.21 17.07
N ALA A 324 -1.36 -2.63 15.98
CA ALA A 324 -1.14 -2.13 14.63
C ALA A 324 -2.09 -0.99 14.21
N MET A 325 -3.05 -0.59 15.05
CA MET A 325 -4.08 0.38 14.63
C MET A 325 -3.58 1.83 14.60
N SER A 326 -2.63 2.20 15.46
CA SER A 326 -2.08 3.55 15.50
C SER A 326 -0.60 3.56 15.11
N THR A 327 -0.21 4.49 14.24
CA THR A 327 1.21 4.70 13.87
C THR A 327 2.04 5.32 14.99
N LEU A 328 1.40 5.72 16.10
CA LEU A 328 2.02 6.29 17.30
C LEU A 328 1.93 5.36 18.53
N ALA A 329 1.52 4.10 18.34
CA ALA A 329 1.38 3.11 19.41
C ALA A 329 1.96 1.76 18.98
N GLY A 330 1.96 0.78 19.89
CA GLY A 330 2.56 -0.53 19.65
C GLY A 330 4.04 -0.39 19.30
N PRO A 331 4.54 -1.11 18.29
CA PRO A 331 5.93 -1.02 17.85
C PRO A 331 6.23 0.22 16.98
N PHE A 332 5.20 0.96 16.56
CA PHE A 332 5.31 2.04 15.58
C PHE A 332 5.63 3.40 16.22
N CYS A 333 6.33 4.23 15.44
CA CYS A 333 6.58 5.64 15.78
C CYS A 333 6.83 6.43 14.49
N TYR A 334 5.79 6.59 13.66
CA TYR A 334 5.90 7.33 12.40
C TYR A 334 4.62 8.10 12.06
N ILE A 335 4.77 9.08 11.19
CA ILE A 335 3.69 9.84 10.55
C ILE A 335 4.00 9.98 9.07
N TYR A 336 2.98 10.25 8.28
CA TYR A 336 3.15 10.61 6.86
C TYR A 336 3.24 12.13 6.68
N VAL A 337 4.14 12.57 5.82
CA VAL A 337 4.39 13.98 5.47
C VAL A 337 4.39 14.18 3.95
#